data_6ee353da07f941323e4671246aab2a6c
#
_entry.id   6ee353da07f941323e4671246aab2a6c
#
_cell.length_a   1.000
_cell.length_b   1.000
_cell.length_c   1.000
_cell.angle_alpha   90.00
_cell.angle_beta   90.00
_cell.angle_gamma   90.00
#
_symmetry.space_group_name_H-M   'P 1'
#
loop_
_entity.id
_entity.type
_entity.pdbx_description
1 polymer ?
#
loop_
_entity_poly.entity_id
_entity_poly.type
_entity_poly.pdbx_seq_one_letter_code
_entity_poly.pdbx_strand_id
1 'polypeptide(L)'
;MALINHRAREIHFKIVYYGPGFGGKTTNLRILHERLPGDRRGRLLSIATDQERTLFFDFLPVDLGLVNGFSTRFHLYTVPGQTYYRLSRRAVLQGVDALIFVADSHPAREEANRESLADLAEHLTAHGLSAGQRARLPQVIQYNKRDLPEALPISRLRAELNPAGAPEFEAVASEGRGVGETLRAACRAVLSRLAPAADPPAPPARAAAAGASGRRSTTRANSLPAAAEADGRRPAARPGRSPAARSGA
;
A
#
# COMPACT_ATOMS: atom_id res chain seq x y z
N MET A 1 -9.42 -10.82 -3.28
CA MET A 1 -8.62 -11.80 -2.53
C MET A 1 -7.23 -11.83 -3.12
N ALA A 2 -6.21 -11.63 -2.28
CA ALA A 2 -4.81 -11.67 -2.71
C ALA A 2 -4.50 -12.97 -3.47
N LEU A 3 -3.81 -12.86 -4.59
CA LEU A 3 -3.33 -14.03 -5.32
C LEU A 3 -1.96 -14.40 -4.77
N ILE A 4 -1.87 -15.55 -4.07
CA ILE A 4 -0.62 -16.04 -3.49
C ILE A 4 -0.08 -17.17 -4.36
N ASN A 5 1.11 -16.98 -4.90
CA ASN A 5 1.87 -18.00 -5.61
C ASN A 5 3.00 -18.52 -4.72
N HIS A 6 2.76 -19.61 -4.01
CA HIS A 6 3.74 -20.21 -3.10
C HIS A 6 4.99 -20.72 -3.81
N ARG A 7 4.87 -21.21 -5.06
CA ARG A 7 6.00 -21.72 -5.83
C ARG A 7 6.97 -20.61 -6.27
N ALA A 8 6.41 -19.47 -6.70
CA ALA A 8 7.20 -18.30 -7.08
C ALA A 8 7.55 -17.40 -5.89
N ARG A 9 6.98 -17.65 -4.71
CA ARG A 9 7.03 -16.77 -3.54
C ARG A 9 6.58 -15.33 -3.88
N GLU A 10 5.45 -15.21 -4.54
CA GLU A 10 4.87 -13.93 -4.94
C GLU A 10 3.49 -13.76 -4.34
N ILE A 11 3.18 -12.54 -3.93
CA ILE A 11 1.85 -12.11 -3.51
C ILE A 11 1.44 -10.92 -4.36
N HIS A 12 0.26 -11.01 -4.94
CA HIS A 12 -0.31 -9.96 -5.77
C HIS A 12 -1.56 -9.40 -5.12
N PHE A 13 -1.62 -8.08 -5.03
CA PHE A 13 -2.77 -7.34 -4.52
C PHE A 13 -3.32 -6.42 -5.59
N LYS A 14 -4.64 -6.28 -5.59
CA LYS A 14 -5.36 -5.36 -6.47
C LYS A 14 -5.89 -4.17 -5.68
N ILE A 15 -5.41 -2.98 -6.01
CA ILE A 15 -5.89 -1.70 -5.48
C ILE A 15 -6.61 -0.95 -6.58
N VAL A 16 -7.84 -0.53 -6.32
CA VAL A 16 -8.65 0.19 -7.30
C VAL A 16 -8.88 1.64 -6.83
N TYR A 17 -8.47 2.59 -7.67
CA TYR A 17 -8.80 4.00 -7.54
C TYR A 17 -10.20 4.23 -8.11
N TYR A 18 -11.12 4.57 -7.25
CA TYR A 18 -12.53 4.83 -7.56
C TYR A 18 -12.87 6.30 -7.31
N GLY A 19 -13.99 6.79 -7.84
CA GLY A 19 -14.42 8.18 -7.65
C GLY A 19 -15.00 8.80 -8.93
N PRO A 20 -15.49 10.02 -8.86
CA PRO A 20 -16.17 10.70 -9.97
C PRO A 20 -15.26 10.93 -11.17
N GLY A 21 -15.88 11.24 -12.31
CA GLY A 21 -15.16 11.74 -13.50
C GLY A 21 -14.34 12.98 -13.14
N PHE A 22 -13.14 13.07 -13.72
CA PHE A 22 -12.22 14.20 -13.50
C PHE A 22 -11.72 14.39 -12.06
N GLY A 23 -12.02 13.47 -11.12
CA GLY A 23 -11.55 13.53 -9.73
C GLY A 23 -10.04 13.39 -9.52
N GLY A 24 -9.27 13.01 -10.58
CA GLY A 24 -7.81 12.93 -10.53
C GLY A 24 -7.26 11.50 -10.34
N LYS A 25 -8.04 10.45 -10.58
CA LYS A 25 -7.60 9.04 -10.49
C LYS A 25 -6.40 8.73 -11.40
N THR A 26 -6.51 9.03 -12.68
CA THR A 26 -5.43 8.87 -13.67
C THR A 26 -4.20 9.71 -13.31
N THR A 27 -4.41 10.93 -12.81
CA THR A 27 -3.33 11.82 -12.36
C THR A 27 -2.54 11.18 -11.21
N ASN A 28 -3.22 10.55 -10.24
CA ASN A 28 -2.56 9.80 -9.17
C ASN A 28 -1.61 8.72 -9.74
N LEU A 29 -2.06 7.89 -10.68
CA LEU A 29 -1.22 6.84 -11.26
C LEU A 29 -0.05 7.39 -12.08
N ARG A 30 -0.26 8.48 -12.82
CA ARG A 30 0.83 9.16 -13.56
C ARG A 30 1.91 9.66 -12.61
N ILE A 31 1.53 10.37 -11.56
CA ILE A 31 2.46 10.89 -10.56
C ILE A 31 3.21 9.75 -9.83
N LEU A 32 2.52 8.67 -9.49
CA LEU A 32 3.16 7.49 -8.92
C LEU A 32 4.17 6.89 -9.90
N HIS A 33 3.78 6.77 -11.17
CA HIS A 33 4.68 6.28 -12.22
C HIS A 33 5.91 7.20 -12.39
N GLU A 34 5.77 8.51 -12.31
CA GLU A 34 6.87 9.45 -12.43
C GLU A 34 7.81 9.43 -11.23
N ARG A 35 7.27 9.31 -10.00
CA ARG A 35 8.02 9.45 -8.74
C ARG A 35 8.59 8.16 -8.17
N LEU A 36 8.00 7.02 -8.50
CA LEU A 36 8.54 5.74 -8.05
C LEU A 36 9.83 5.39 -8.79
N PRO A 37 10.83 4.80 -8.13
CA PRO A 37 12.03 4.26 -8.76
C PRO A 37 11.67 3.29 -9.90
N GLY A 38 12.46 3.29 -10.98
CA GLY A 38 12.19 2.48 -12.17
C GLY A 38 12.18 0.97 -11.91
N ASP A 39 12.98 0.52 -10.95
CA ASP A 39 13.05 -0.88 -10.49
C ASP A 39 11.83 -1.31 -9.64
N ARG A 40 11.05 -0.32 -9.15
CA ARG A 40 9.86 -0.56 -8.31
C ARG A 40 8.54 -0.34 -9.02
N ARG A 41 8.55 -0.03 -10.30
CA ARG A 41 7.35 0.20 -11.09
C ARG A 41 7.42 -0.49 -12.44
N GLY A 42 6.30 -1.00 -12.89
CA GLY A 42 6.18 -1.45 -14.28
C GLY A 42 5.72 -0.33 -15.19
N ARG A 43 5.38 -0.69 -16.41
CA ARG A 43 4.83 0.24 -17.40
C ARG A 43 3.43 0.69 -17.01
N LEU A 44 3.18 1.98 -17.06
CA LEU A 44 1.82 2.52 -16.98
C LEU A 44 1.10 2.23 -18.30
N LEU A 45 0.01 1.50 -18.23
CA LEU A 45 -0.83 1.18 -19.37
C LEU A 45 -2.15 1.93 -19.23
N SER A 46 -2.52 2.67 -20.26
CA SER A 46 -3.87 3.25 -20.37
C SER A 46 -4.58 2.53 -21.51
N ILE A 47 -5.62 1.80 -21.16
CA ILE A 47 -6.41 1.03 -22.09
C ILE A 47 -7.63 1.87 -22.45
N ALA A 48 -7.59 2.49 -23.62
CA ALA A 48 -8.71 3.15 -24.25
C ALA A 48 -9.07 2.39 -25.52
N THR A 49 -10.35 2.16 -25.75
CA THR A 49 -10.77 1.52 -27.01
C THR A 49 -11.83 2.36 -27.70
N ASP A 50 -11.67 2.47 -29.00
CA ASP A 50 -12.49 3.29 -29.90
C ASP A 50 -13.87 2.68 -30.21
N GLN A 51 -14.19 1.51 -29.67
CA GLN A 51 -15.46 0.83 -29.94
C GLN A 51 -16.24 0.53 -28.67
N GLU A 52 -17.52 0.75 -28.69
CA GLU A 52 -18.54 0.78 -27.60
C GLU A 52 -18.56 -0.36 -26.57
N ARG A 53 -17.59 -1.25 -26.52
CA ARG A 53 -17.62 -2.46 -25.66
C ARG A 53 -16.39 -2.65 -24.77
N THR A 54 -15.48 -1.69 -24.65
CA THR A 54 -14.21 -1.96 -24.00
C THR A 54 -13.92 -1.09 -22.77
N LEU A 55 -13.15 -1.68 -21.87
CA LEU A 55 -12.82 -1.19 -20.54
C LEU A 55 -11.83 -0.03 -20.62
N PHE A 56 -12.26 1.18 -20.28
CA PHE A 56 -11.36 2.30 -20.07
C PHE A 56 -10.78 2.25 -18.65
N PHE A 57 -9.53 1.87 -18.50
CA PHE A 57 -8.84 1.93 -17.21
C PHE A 57 -7.34 2.14 -17.38
N ASP A 58 -6.73 2.74 -16.37
CA ASP A 58 -5.27 2.77 -16.26
C ASP A 58 -4.82 1.63 -15.35
N PHE A 59 -3.65 1.08 -15.66
CA PHE A 59 -3.02 0.00 -14.89
C PHE A 59 -1.56 0.32 -14.65
N LEU A 60 -1.13 0.22 -13.38
CA LEU A 60 0.25 0.40 -12.97
C LEU A 60 0.66 -0.70 -11.99
N PRO A 61 1.55 -1.62 -12.36
CA PRO A 61 2.14 -2.55 -11.40
C PRO A 61 3.23 -1.85 -10.59
N VAL A 62 3.22 -2.08 -9.27
CA VAL A 62 4.20 -1.54 -8.31
C VAL A 62 4.75 -2.67 -7.46
N ASP A 63 6.07 -2.77 -7.36
CA ASP A 63 6.77 -3.73 -6.51
C ASP A 63 7.20 -3.04 -5.21
N LEU A 64 6.78 -3.57 -4.07
CA LEU A 64 7.18 -3.07 -2.75
C LEU A 64 8.29 -3.90 -2.09
N GLY A 65 8.85 -4.85 -2.80
CA GLY A 65 9.90 -5.74 -2.31
C GLY A 65 9.37 -6.92 -1.51
N LEU A 66 10.17 -7.41 -0.58
CA LEU A 66 9.86 -8.63 0.18
C LEU A 66 9.03 -8.31 1.43
N VAL A 67 7.93 -9.03 1.60
CA VAL A 67 7.13 -9.04 2.82
C VAL A 67 7.00 -10.49 3.29
N ASN A 68 7.51 -10.81 4.48
CA ASN A 68 7.53 -12.18 5.03
C ASN A 68 8.15 -13.22 4.07
N GLY A 69 9.20 -12.81 3.31
CA GLY A 69 9.89 -13.68 2.36
C GLY A 69 9.19 -13.86 1.01
N PHE A 70 8.09 -13.13 0.75
CA PHE A 70 7.38 -13.12 -0.52
C PHE A 70 7.60 -11.79 -1.25
N SER A 71 7.90 -11.84 -2.54
CA SER A 71 7.87 -10.67 -3.42
C SER A 71 6.44 -10.15 -3.50
N THR A 72 6.24 -8.88 -3.17
CA THR A 72 4.90 -8.30 -3.02
C THR A 72 4.65 -7.27 -4.10
N ARG A 73 3.69 -7.57 -4.97
CA ARG A 73 3.30 -6.70 -6.09
C ARG A 73 1.90 -6.15 -5.90
N PHE A 74 1.78 -4.86 -6.12
CA PHE A 74 0.50 -4.16 -6.12
C PHE A 74 0.11 -3.80 -7.55
N HIS A 75 -1.07 -4.19 -7.93
CA HIS A 75 -1.67 -3.87 -9.21
C HIS A 75 -2.66 -2.73 -9.01
N LEU A 76 -2.26 -1.53 -9.39
CA LEU A 76 -3.07 -0.32 -9.27
C LEU A 76 -3.93 -0.15 -10.51
N TYR A 77 -5.23 0.03 -10.33
CA TYR A 77 -6.19 0.25 -11.40
C TYR A 77 -6.96 1.54 -11.16
N THR A 78 -7.29 2.27 -12.22
CA THR A 78 -8.35 3.29 -12.16
C THR A 78 -9.63 2.75 -12.77
N VAL A 79 -10.75 3.34 -12.42
CA VAL A 79 -12.01 3.12 -13.12
C VAL A 79 -12.38 4.36 -13.93
N PRO A 80 -13.10 4.21 -15.07
CA PRO A 80 -13.64 5.35 -15.79
C PRO A 80 -14.60 6.12 -14.88
N GLY A 81 -14.47 7.44 -14.87
CA GLY A 81 -15.26 8.28 -13.96
C GLY A 81 -16.65 8.64 -14.45
N GLN A 82 -16.94 8.42 -15.73
CA GLN A 82 -18.22 8.79 -16.34
C GLN A 82 -19.28 7.71 -16.09
N THR A 83 -20.51 8.13 -15.85
CA THR A 83 -21.60 7.26 -15.38
C THR A 83 -22.01 6.16 -16.37
N TYR A 84 -21.87 6.38 -17.67
CA TYR A 84 -22.22 5.38 -18.69
C TYR A 84 -21.25 4.19 -18.77
N TYR A 85 -20.08 4.22 -18.13
CA TYR A 85 -19.17 3.08 -18.08
C TYR A 85 -19.39 2.14 -16.88
N ARG A 86 -20.64 1.94 -16.46
CA ARG A 86 -20.98 1.10 -15.28
C ARG A 86 -20.43 -0.32 -15.39
N LEU A 87 -20.52 -0.95 -16.56
CA LEU A 87 -20.01 -2.31 -16.78
C LEU A 87 -18.49 -2.38 -16.61
N SER A 88 -17.76 -1.39 -17.14
CA SER A 88 -16.31 -1.29 -17.00
C SER A 88 -15.89 -1.07 -15.54
N ARG A 89 -16.59 -0.19 -14.80
CA ARG A 89 -16.33 0.01 -13.37
C ARG A 89 -16.54 -1.29 -12.59
N ARG A 90 -17.65 -1.98 -12.85
CA ARG A 90 -17.96 -3.26 -12.21
C ARG A 90 -16.86 -4.29 -12.52
N ALA A 91 -16.48 -4.47 -13.79
CA ALA A 91 -15.44 -5.43 -14.16
C ALA A 91 -14.09 -5.17 -13.48
N VAL A 92 -13.67 -3.90 -13.39
CA VAL A 92 -12.42 -3.53 -12.71
C VAL A 92 -12.47 -3.82 -11.21
N LEU A 93 -13.63 -3.80 -10.56
CA LEU A 93 -13.75 -4.10 -9.13
C LEU A 93 -13.67 -5.60 -8.79
N GLN A 94 -13.73 -6.49 -9.78
CA GLN A 94 -13.62 -7.92 -9.53
C GLN A 94 -12.29 -8.26 -8.88
N GLY A 95 -12.32 -8.95 -7.74
CA GLY A 95 -11.13 -9.37 -7.00
C GLY A 95 -10.37 -8.23 -6.33
N VAL A 96 -11.00 -7.07 -6.08
CA VAL A 96 -10.37 -5.95 -5.38
C VAL A 96 -9.97 -6.32 -3.96
N ASP A 97 -8.74 -5.92 -3.56
CA ASP A 97 -8.21 -6.13 -2.21
C ASP A 97 -8.24 -4.85 -1.37
N ALA A 98 -8.13 -3.67 -2.00
CA ALA A 98 -8.34 -2.39 -1.36
C ALA A 98 -8.87 -1.34 -2.34
N LEU A 99 -9.52 -0.33 -1.79
CA LEU A 99 -10.08 0.80 -2.50
C LEU A 99 -9.41 2.10 -2.09
N ILE A 100 -9.17 2.97 -3.06
CA ILE A 100 -8.85 4.38 -2.83
C ILE A 100 -9.95 5.18 -3.49
N PHE A 101 -10.79 5.82 -2.67
CA PHE A 101 -11.83 6.71 -3.19
C PHE A 101 -11.27 8.11 -3.33
N VAL A 102 -11.14 8.58 -4.56
CA VAL A 102 -10.62 9.91 -4.90
C VAL A 102 -11.78 10.86 -5.07
N ALA A 103 -12.06 11.65 -4.05
CA ALA A 103 -13.08 12.67 -4.07
C ALA A 103 -12.55 13.97 -4.67
N ASP A 104 -13.38 14.68 -5.41
CA ASP A 104 -13.11 16.01 -5.92
C ASP A 104 -13.57 17.06 -4.90
N SER A 105 -12.66 17.92 -4.43
CA SER A 105 -12.99 18.92 -3.40
C SER A 105 -13.75 20.13 -3.92
N HIS A 106 -13.96 20.28 -5.22
CA HIS A 106 -14.69 21.40 -5.79
C HIS A 106 -16.19 21.33 -5.42
N PRO A 107 -16.84 22.44 -4.99
CA PRO A 107 -18.26 22.46 -4.56
C PRO A 107 -19.22 21.90 -5.61
N ALA A 108 -19.02 22.24 -6.88
CA ALA A 108 -19.88 21.75 -7.98
C ALA A 108 -19.72 20.23 -8.23
N ARG A 109 -18.82 19.54 -7.54
CA ARG A 109 -18.58 18.09 -7.70
C ARG A 109 -19.09 17.27 -6.51
N GLU A 110 -19.71 17.90 -5.54
CA GLU A 110 -20.23 17.25 -4.34
C GLU A 110 -21.23 16.14 -4.69
N GLU A 111 -22.22 16.43 -5.56
CA GLU A 111 -23.18 15.43 -6.03
C GLU A 111 -22.51 14.27 -6.78
N ALA A 112 -21.55 14.57 -7.67
CA ALA A 112 -20.83 13.54 -8.39
C ALA A 112 -19.98 12.63 -7.47
N ASN A 113 -19.48 13.15 -6.34
CA ASN A 113 -18.83 12.34 -5.31
C ASN A 113 -19.82 11.37 -4.66
N ARG A 114 -21.03 11.86 -4.27
CA ARG A 114 -22.09 11.04 -3.65
C ARG A 114 -22.57 9.94 -4.59
N GLU A 115 -22.88 10.29 -5.84
CA GLU A 115 -23.30 9.34 -6.87
C GLU A 115 -22.22 8.25 -7.07
N SER A 116 -20.95 8.67 -7.16
CA SER A 116 -19.83 7.73 -7.36
C SER A 116 -19.65 6.79 -6.17
N LEU A 117 -19.90 7.26 -4.94
CA LEU A 117 -19.80 6.43 -3.74
C LEU A 117 -20.99 5.43 -3.67
N ALA A 118 -22.19 5.87 -4.05
CA ALA A 118 -23.37 5.01 -4.15
C ALA A 118 -23.16 3.91 -5.20
N ASP A 119 -22.70 4.27 -6.39
CA ASP A 119 -22.34 3.32 -7.46
C ASP A 119 -21.31 2.28 -7.00
N LEU A 120 -20.30 2.71 -6.22
CA LEU A 120 -19.32 1.79 -5.66
C LEU A 120 -19.97 0.73 -4.78
N ALA A 121 -20.85 1.15 -3.87
CA ALA A 121 -21.57 0.24 -2.98
C ALA A 121 -22.46 -0.76 -3.75
N GLU A 122 -23.11 -0.28 -4.80
CA GLU A 122 -23.94 -1.09 -5.70
C GLU A 122 -23.12 -2.13 -6.46
N HIS A 123 -21.98 -1.70 -7.05
CA HIS A 123 -21.09 -2.60 -7.79
C HIS A 123 -20.46 -3.67 -6.88
N LEU A 124 -20.05 -3.33 -5.66
CA LEU A 124 -19.54 -4.30 -4.70
C LEU A 124 -20.61 -5.31 -4.29
N THR A 125 -21.85 -4.85 -4.13
CA THR A 125 -23.00 -5.74 -3.88
C THR A 125 -23.25 -6.68 -5.06
N ALA A 126 -23.20 -6.17 -6.28
CA ALA A 126 -23.36 -6.96 -7.49
C ALA A 126 -22.24 -8.00 -7.71
N HIS A 127 -21.09 -7.83 -7.06
CA HIS A 127 -20.03 -8.85 -6.96
C HIS A 127 -20.25 -9.85 -5.82
N GLY A 128 -21.40 -9.82 -5.17
CA GLY A 128 -21.75 -10.75 -4.09
C GLY A 128 -21.14 -10.42 -2.73
N LEU A 129 -20.53 -9.21 -2.56
CA LEU A 129 -20.02 -8.82 -1.26
C LEU A 129 -21.17 -8.43 -0.32
N SER A 130 -21.34 -9.18 0.76
CA SER A 130 -22.27 -8.81 1.83
C SER A 130 -21.88 -7.48 2.49
N ALA A 131 -22.81 -6.86 3.24
CA ALA A 131 -22.53 -5.63 3.98
C ALA A 131 -21.29 -5.77 4.90
N GLY A 132 -21.19 -6.91 5.62
CA GLY A 132 -20.04 -7.19 6.48
C GLY A 132 -18.72 -7.36 5.72
N GLN A 133 -18.74 -7.94 4.53
CA GLN A 133 -17.55 -8.07 3.68
C GLN A 133 -17.13 -6.70 3.12
N ARG A 134 -18.09 -5.86 2.72
CA ARG A 134 -17.79 -4.49 2.28
C ARG A 134 -17.20 -3.65 3.40
N ALA A 135 -17.74 -3.73 4.62
CA ALA A 135 -17.20 -3.03 5.79
C ALA A 135 -15.76 -3.46 6.14
N ARG A 136 -15.39 -4.68 5.81
CA ARG A 136 -14.02 -5.20 6.02
C ARG A 136 -13.08 -4.93 4.86
N LEU A 137 -13.56 -4.50 3.70
CA LEU A 137 -12.69 -4.18 2.56
C LEU A 137 -11.88 -2.92 2.91
N PRO A 138 -10.54 -2.99 2.88
CA PRO A 138 -9.70 -1.83 3.13
C PRO A 138 -10.08 -0.68 2.19
N GLN A 139 -10.40 0.47 2.77
CA GLN A 139 -10.75 1.68 2.03
C GLN A 139 -9.96 2.85 2.57
N VAL A 140 -9.48 3.70 1.67
CA VAL A 140 -8.83 4.98 1.96
C VAL A 140 -9.56 6.06 1.19
N ILE A 141 -9.82 7.18 1.83
CA ILE A 141 -10.42 8.35 1.18
C ILE A 141 -9.32 9.36 0.85
N GLN A 142 -9.30 9.86 -0.36
CA GLN A 142 -8.44 10.93 -0.79
C GLN A 142 -9.29 12.14 -1.19
N TYR A 143 -9.16 13.24 -0.47
CA TYR A 143 -9.77 14.53 -0.85
C TYR A 143 -8.80 15.25 -1.76
N ASN A 144 -9.03 15.15 -3.05
CA ASN A 144 -8.15 15.72 -4.08
C ASN A 144 -8.55 17.14 -4.47
N LYS A 145 -7.62 17.87 -5.13
CA LYS A 145 -7.77 19.25 -5.57
C LYS A 145 -7.90 20.24 -4.39
N ARG A 146 -7.08 20.02 -3.34
CA ARG A 146 -7.04 20.91 -2.16
C ARG A 146 -6.34 22.23 -2.44
N ASP A 147 -5.83 22.44 -3.62
CA ASP A 147 -5.27 23.69 -4.16
C ASP A 147 -6.35 24.68 -4.61
N LEU A 148 -7.57 24.21 -4.83
CA LEU A 148 -8.66 25.09 -5.23
C LEU A 148 -9.05 26.05 -4.11
N PRO A 149 -9.17 27.38 -4.38
CA PRO A 149 -9.54 28.37 -3.37
C PRO A 149 -10.93 28.13 -2.79
N GLU A 150 -11.85 27.58 -3.61
CA GLU A 150 -13.23 27.24 -3.22
C GLU A 150 -13.39 25.81 -2.72
N ALA A 151 -12.29 25.08 -2.46
CA ALA A 151 -12.38 23.68 -2.01
C ALA A 151 -13.25 23.55 -0.76
N LEU A 152 -14.21 22.60 -0.79
CA LEU A 152 -15.09 22.32 0.33
C LEU A 152 -14.31 22.01 1.62
N PRO A 153 -14.79 22.42 2.78
CA PRO A 153 -14.20 22.06 4.06
C PRO A 153 -14.09 20.53 4.22
N ILE A 154 -12.97 20.04 4.76
CA ILE A 154 -12.77 18.60 4.99
C ILE A 154 -13.87 18.02 5.89
N SER A 155 -14.32 18.77 6.90
CA SER A 155 -15.40 18.34 7.79
C SER A 155 -16.69 17.98 7.02
N ARG A 156 -17.03 18.76 5.99
CA ARG A 156 -18.18 18.51 5.13
C ARG A 156 -17.99 17.26 4.27
N LEU A 157 -16.86 17.18 3.58
CA LEU A 157 -16.52 16.01 2.75
C LEU A 157 -16.45 14.73 3.60
N ARG A 158 -15.87 14.81 4.80
CA ARG A 158 -15.80 13.67 5.74
C ARG A 158 -17.18 13.20 6.16
N ALA A 159 -18.05 14.12 6.54
CA ALA A 159 -19.41 13.78 6.98
C ALA A 159 -20.19 13.01 5.89
N GLU A 160 -20.00 13.38 4.63
CA GLU A 160 -20.70 12.77 3.52
C GLU A 160 -20.05 11.49 2.98
N LEU A 161 -18.72 11.51 2.84
CA LEU A 161 -18.00 10.47 2.09
C LEU A 161 -17.27 9.47 2.98
N ASN A 162 -17.07 9.79 4.26
CA ASN A 162 -16.31 8.95 5.19
C ASN A 162 -16.99 8.74 6.54
N PRO A 163 -18.30 8.41 6.60
CA PRO A 163 -18.99 8.20 7.87
C PRO A 163 -18.43 7.01 8.66
N ALA A 164 -17.77 6.07 7.98
CA ALA A 164 -17.15 4.90 8.61
C ALA A 164 -15.78 5.18 9.24
N GLY A 165 -15.20 6.39 9.05
CA GLY A 165 -13.90 6.76 9.62
C GLY A 165 -12.72 6.02 9.00
N ALA A 166 -12.76 5.72 7.70
CA ALA A 166 -11.62 5.17 6.98
C ALA A 166 -10.43 6.15 7.02
N PRO A 167 -9.18 5.68 6.89
CA PRO A 167 -8.03 6.55 6.72
C PRO A 167 -8.26 7.55 5.58
N GLU A 168 -7.94 8.83 5.82
CA GLU A 168 -8.20 9.90 4.87
C GLU A 168 -7.00 10.82 4.68
N PHE A 169 -6.85 11.36 3.49
CA PHE A 169 -5.73 12.22 3.11
C PHE A 169 -6.19 13.36 2.21
N GLU A 170 -5.66 14.54 2.49
CA GLU A 170 -5.74 15.66 1.57
C GLU A 170 -4.72 15.52 0.45
N ALA A 171 -5.07 15.89 -0.77
CA ALA A 171 -4.20 15.74 -1.91
C ALA A 171 -4.32 16.88 -2.93
N VAL A 172 -3.23 17.10 -3.63
CA VAL A 172 -3.15 17.81 -4.90
C VAL A 172 -2.41 16.89 -5.84
N ALA A 173 -3.17 16.05 -6.53
CA ALA A 173 -2.59 14.99 -7.34
C ALA A 173 -1.68 15.53 -8.46
N SER A 174 -1.99 16.69 -9.05
CA SER A 174 -1.16 17.36 -10.06
C SER A 174 0.24 17.70 -9.55
N GLU A 175 0.38 18.01 -8.26
CA GLU A 175 1.65 18.30 -7.60
C GLU A 175 2.27 17.06 -6.92
N GLY A 176 1.50 15.98 -6.85
CA GLY A 176 1.87 14.75 -6.15
C GLY A 176 1.84 14.85 -4.63
N ARG A 177 1.23 15.90 -4.07
CA ARG A 177 0.99 16.05 -2.64
C ARG A 177 -0.12 15.10 -2.20
N GLY A 178 0.08 14.33 -1.13
CA GLY A 178 -0.89 13.37 -0.61
C GLY A 178 -0.99 12.04 -1.39
N VAL A 179 -0.42 11.96 -2.60
CA VAL A 179 -0.54 10.77 -3.48
C VAL A 179 0.18 9.55 -2.89
N GLY A 180 1.43 9.74 -2.46
CA GLY A 180 2.23 8.66 -1.87
C GLY A 180 1.71 8.20 -0.51
N GLU A 181 1.23 9.14 0.31
CA GLU A 181 0.62 8.88 1.63
C GLU A 181 -0.62 8.00 1.49
N THR A 182 -1.51 8.37 0.57
CA THR A 182 -2.73 7.62 0.25
C THR A 182 -2.41 6.19 -0.17
N LEU A 183 -1.48 6.00 -1.11
CA LEU A 183 -1.09 4.66 -1.55
C LEU A 183 -0.46 3.84 -0.42
N ARG A 184 0.44 4.44 0.37
CA ARG A 184 1.06 3.75 1.52
C ARG A 184 0.04 3.28 2.53
N ALA A 185 -0.99 4.08 2.81
CA ALA A 185 -2.07 3.69 3.71
C ALA A 185 -2.87 2.50 3.18
N ALA A 186 -3.24 2.51 1.89
CA ALA A 186 -3.93 1.40 1.26
C ALA A 186 -3.08 0.10 1.27
N CYS A 187 -1.79 0.20 0.94
CA CYS A 187 -0.88 -0.95 0.99
C CYS A 187 -0.76 -1.52 2.41
N ARG A 188 -0.59 -0.68 3.43
CA ARG A 188 -0.54 -1.12 4.84
C ARG A 188 -1.83 -1.81 5.25
N ALA A 189 -2.99 -1.26 4.90
CA ALA A 189 -4.29 -1.84 5.24
C ALA A 189 -4.50 -3.22 4.62
N VAL A 190 -3.96 -3.46 3.42
CA VAL A 190 -3.99 -4.78 2.77
C VAL A 190 -3.00 -5.74 3.45
N LEU A 191 -1.77 -5.29 3.70
CA LEU A 191 -0.72 -6.13 4.29
C LEU A 191 -1.05 -6.55 5.73
N SER A 192 -1.70 -5.68 6.52
CA SER A 192 -2.12 -6.03 7.88
C SER A 192 -3.11 -7.21 7.94
N ARG A 193 -3.81 -7.50 6.83
CA ARG A 193 -4.71 -8.66 6.72
C ARG A 193 -3.99 -9.97 6.44
N LEU A 194 -2.71 -9.91 6.01
CA LEU A 194 -1.86 -11.10 5.82
C LEU A 194 -1.13 -11.49 7.12
N ALA A 195 -0.96 -10.55 8.05
CA ALA A 195 -0.39 -10.88 9.35
C ALA A 195 -1.35 -11.89 10.02
N PRO A 196 -0.87 -13.08 10.46
CA PRO A 196 -1.67 -13.90 11.35
C PRO A 196 -2.06 -13.00 12.53
N ALA A 197 -3.32 -13.11 12.98
CA ALA A 197 -3.76 -12.41 14.19
C ALA A 197 -2.69 -12.65 15.25
N ALA A 198 -1.99 -11.59 15.66
CA ALA A 198 -1.01 -11.71 16.73
C ALA A 198 -1.77 -12.32 17.91
N ASP A 199 -1.32 -13.48 18.37
CA ASP A 199 -1.84 -14.06 19.59
C ASP A 199 -1.83 -12.96 20.68
N PRO A 200 -2.92 -12.78 21.42
CA PRO A 200 -2.93 -11.81 22.50
C PRO A 200 -1.74 -12.12 23.42
N PRO A 201 -1.00 -11.09 23.89
CA PRO A 201 0.15 -11.33 24.74
C PRO A 201 -0.27 -12.25 25.89
N ALA A 202 0.46 -13.35 26.05
CA ALA A 202 0.20 -14.32 27.14
C ALA A 202 0.12 -13.55 28.45
N PRO A 203 -0.89 -13.83 29.32
CA PRO A 203 -0.99 -13.15 30.60
C PRO A 203 0.31 -13.37 31.37
N PRO A 204 0.81 -12.35 32.10
CA PRO A 204 2.05 -12.44 32.84
C PRO A 204 1.96 -13.64 33.79
N ALA A 205 2.92 -14.54 33.67
CA ALA A 205 3.03 -15.70 34.54
C ALA A 205 3.01 -15.20 36.00
N ARG A 206 1.97 -15.60 36.75
CA ARG A 206 1.92 -15.35 38.20
C ARG A 206 3.18 -15.94 38.80
N ALA A 207 4.03 -15.08 39.37
CA ALA A 207 5.14 -15.48 40.19
C ALA A 207 4.60 -16.34 41.33
N ALA A 208 4.87 -17.63 41.27
CA ALA A 208 4.64 -18.53 42.41
C ALA A 208 5.63 -18.14 43.49
N ALA A 209 5.10 -17.60 44.57
CA ALA A 209 5.85 -17.40 45.80
C ALA A 209 6.30 -18.78 46.33
N ALA A 210 7.59 -19.09 46.23
CA ALA A 210 8.20 -20.19 46.92
C ALA A 210 8.80 -19.64 48.20
N GLY A 211 8.17 -20.08 49.30
CA GLY A 211 8.61 -19.83 50.68
C GLY A 211 9.97 -20.42 50.98
N ALA A 212 10.60 -19.77 51.91
CA ALA A 212 11.90 -20.06 52.48
C ALA A 212 12.00 -21.43 53.15
N SER A 213 13.12 -22.10 53.00
CA SER A 213 13.72 -22.89 54.08
C SER A 213 15.20 -23.07 53.82
N GLY A 214 16.02 -22.62 54.72
CA GLY A 214 17.48 -22.62 54.64
C GLY A 214 18.14 -23.97 54.82
N ARG A 215 19.38 -24.05 54.38
CA ARG A 215 20.51 -24.70 55.09
C ARG A 215 21.84 -24.25 54.53
N ARG A 216 22.70 -23.85 55.44
CA ARG A 216 24.13 -23.51 55.25
C ARG A 216 24.97 -24.74 54.92
N SER A 217 26.01 -24.58 54.11
CA SER A 217 27.37 -25.15 54.27
C SER A 217 28.24 -24.66 53.14
N THR A 218 29.13 -23.82 53.33
CA THR A 218 30.58 -23.80 53.54
C THR A 218 31.44 -24.52 52.48
N THR A 219 32.38 -23.74 51.95
CA THR A 219 33.79 -24.00 51.62
C THR A 219 34.12 -24.40 50.18
N ARG A 220 34.81 -23.68 49.44
CA ARG A 220 36.26 -23.41 49.33
C ARG A 220 36.65 -23.02 47.90
N ALA A 221 37.48 -22.04 47.88
CA ALA A 221 38.25 -21.44 46.77
C ALA A 221 39.02 -22.46 45.89
N ASN A 222 39.23 -22.10 44.64
CA ASN A 222 40.58 -21.90 44.12
C ASN A 222 40.58 -21.43 42.66
N SER A 223 41.15 -20.29 42.46
CA SER A 223 42.27 -19.91 41.60
C SER A 223 42.15 -20.03 40.06
N LEU A 224 42.28 -18.87 39.46
CA LEU A 224 42.84 -18.57 38.15
C LEU A 224 44.30 -19.04 38.05
N PRO A 225 44.92 -19.11 36.84
CA PRO A 225 45.43 -17.98 36.10
C PRO A 225 45.28 -18.15 34.55
N ALA A 226 45.13 -17.07 33.81
CA ALA A 226 46.07 -16.11 33.20
C ALA A 226 46.88 -16.62 31.99
N ALA A 227 46.70 -15.87 30.91
CA ALA A 227 47.66 -15.35 29.93
C ALA A 227 48.21 -16.23 28.80
N ALA A 228 48.16 -15.71 27.60
CA ALA A 228 49.19 -15.27 26.64
C ALA A 228 48.58 -15.15 25.25
N GLU A 229 48.46 -14.02 24.64
CA GLU A 229 49.41 -13.24 23.80
C GLU A 229 50.03 -14.01 22.64
N ALA A 230 49.93 -13.38 21.51
CA ALA A 230 50.87 -13.06 20.42
C ALA A 230 50.32 -13.41 19.03
N ASP A 231 50.13 -12.42 18.22
CA ASP A 231 50.99 -11.68 17.34
C ASP A 231 51.03 -12.22 15.89
N GLY A 232 50.91 -11.33 14.94
CA GLY A 232 51.68 -11.48 13.73
C GLY A 232 50.98 -11.28 12.37
N ARG A 233 50.98 -10.03 11.94
CA ARG A 233 51.41 -9.58 10.59
C ARG A 233 50.48 -9.69 9.36
N ARG A 234 50.10 -8.51 8.94
CA ARG A 234 49.97 -8.11 7.51
C ARG A 234 51.30 -8.28 6.74
N PRO A 235 51.30 -8.37 5.43
CA PRO A 235 51.49 -7.13 4.68
C PRO A 235 50.70 -6.96 3.40
N ALA A 236 50.73 -5.72 2.98
CA ALA A 236 50.28 -5.00 1.83
C ALA A 236 50.95 -5.40 0.49
N ALA A 237 50.32 -5.05 -0.62
CA ALA A 237 50.80 -4.18 -1.72
C ALA A 237 50.01 -4.38 -3.02
N ARG A 238 49.39 -3.39 -3.50
CA ARG A 238 49.30 -2.59 -4.75
C ARG A 238 50.13 -3.07 -5.96
N PRO A 239 49.96 -2.43 -7.14
CA PRO A 239 48.85 -2.07 -8.02
C PRO A 239 49.14 -2.39 -9.50
N GLY A 240 48.23 -2.09 -10.45
CA GLY A 240 48.62 -2.10 -11.88
C GLY A 240 47.43 -1.97 -12.81
N ARG A 241 47.22 -0.79 -13.28
CA ARG A 241 47.23 -0.18 -14.61
C ARG A 241 46.10 -0.49 -15.57
N SER A 242 45.37 0.58 -15.85
CA SER A 242 44.77 0.87 -17.15
C SER A 242 45.81 0.94 -18.28
N PRO A 243 45.41 0.76 -19.56
CA PRO A 243 45.19 1.88 -20.44
C PRO A 243 43.97 1.69 -21.39
N ALA A 244 43.15 2.73 -21.62
CA ALA A 244 43.23 3.78 -22.64
C ALA A 244 42.96 3.37 -24.09
N ALA A 245 41.79 3.89 -24.58
CA ALA A 245 41.54 4.62 -25.81
C ALA A 245 41.76 3.96 -27.20
N ARG A 246 40.72 4.09 -28.04
CA ARG A 246 40.65 4.68 -29.40
C ARG A 246 39.30 4.27 -30.00
N SER A 247 38.38 5.18 -30.32
CA SER A 247 38.24 6.05 -31.52
C SER A 247 38.02 5.28 -32.83
N GLY A 248 36.92 5.56 -33.50
CA GLY A 248 36.88 5.56 -34.95
C GLY A 248 35.61 5.03 -35.61
N ALA A 249 34.99 5.93 -36.29
CA ALA A 249 34.00 5.92 -37.35
C ALA A 249 32.54 5.93 -36.94
#